data_02c72fb74c4b68d888503006ad1a897d
#
_entry.id   02c72fb74c4b68d888503006ad1a897d
#
_cell.length_a   1.000
_cell.length_b   1.000
_cell.length_c   1.000
_cell.angle_alpha   90.00
_cell.angle_beta   90.00
_cell.angle_gamma   90.00
#
_symmetry.space_group_name_H-M   'P 1'
#
loop_
_entity.id
_entity.type
_entity.pdbx_description
1 polymer ?
#
loop_
_entity_poly.entity_id
_entity_poly.type
_entity_poly.pdbx_seq_one_letter_code
_entity_poly.pdbx_strand_id
1 'polypeptide(L)'
;MQKSPVLIHVPHASTFIPPNEKRFFLKDDLTDELLKMTDLYTDELFDCGRDMLVFPVSRLVCDVERFRDDADEPMSEKGMGLAYTKCSDGTPLRSISPQKRAAIAAKYYDRHHEVLTDMVNEKIRSRGSCVIIDAHSFPAVPLPYEACSERPDFCLGTDSFHTPHALLHTCSQLLKGCGFKVGINRPFSGTMVPMEHLYSDTNVSSIMIEVNRRLYMTPDGRKTDMFLVIQRVLAALVEEIERAVP
;
A
#
# COMPACT_ATOMS: atom_id res chain seq x y z
N MET A 1 -27.76 -9.31 -0.63
CA MET A 1 -26.53 -9.63 0.16
C MET A 1 -26.08 -8.35 0.86
N GLN A 2 -25.77 -8.45 2.12
CA GLN A 2 -25.28 -7.33 2.92
C GLN A 2 -23.88 -6.96 2.42
N LYS A 3 -23.59 -5.68 2.11
CA LYS A 3 -22.27 -5.25 1.62
C LYS A 3 -21.20 -5.50 2.71
N SER A 4 -20.00 -5.93 2.34
CA SER A 4 -18.87 -6.13 3.26
C SER A 4 -18.43 -4.81 3.92
N PRO A 5 -18.03 -4.78 5.21
CA PRO A 5 -17.39 -3.62 5.82
C PRO A 5 -15.94 -3.43 5.36
N VAL A 6 -15.35 -4.44 4.71
CA VAL A 6 -13.95 -4.41 4.27
C VAL A 6 -13.81 -3.54 3.01
N LEU A 7 -12.77 -2.71 3.00
CA LEU A 7 -12.26 -1.96 1.86
C LEU A 7 -10.79 -2.29 1.67
N ILE A 8 -10.41 -2.78 0.50
CA ILE A 8 -9.02 -3.06 0.16
C ILE A 8 -8.44 -1.83 -0.55
N HIS A 9 -7.38 -1.26 -0.01
CA HIS A 9 -6.63 -0.16 -0.59
C HIS A 9 -5.35 -0.69 -1.23
N VAL A 10 -5.14 -0.42 -2.52
CA VAL A 10 -3.96 -0.90 -3.28
C VAL A 10 -3.28 0.30 -3.94
N PRO A 11 -2.34 0.95 -3.25
CA PRO A 11 -1.76 2.22 -3.70
C PRO A 11 -0.63 2.08 -4.72
N HIS A 12 0.04 0.93 -4.80
CA HIS A 12 1.33 0.85 -5.47
C HIS A 12 1.46 -0.26 -6.52
N ALA A 13 0.36 -0.88 -6.97
CA ALA A 13 0.40 -1.98 -7.95
C ALA A 13 0.75 -1.52 -9.38
N SER A 14 0.52 -0.24 -9.70
CA SER A 14 0.62 0.24 -11.06
C SER A 14 2.05 0.63 -11.48
N THR A 15 2.47 0.17 -12.65
CA THR A 15 3.69 0.63 -13.34
C THR A 15 3.41 1.77 -14.33
N PHE A 16 2.15 2.18 -14.48
CA PHE A 16 1.74 3.14 -15.51
C PHE A 16 2.27 4.54 -15.22
N ILE A 17 3.04 5.09 -16.15
CA ILE A 17 3.50 6.48 -16.16
C ILE A 17 2.76 7.19 -17.31
N PRO A 18 1.85 8.15 -17.02
CA PRO A 18 1.15 8.90 -18.05
C PRO A 18 2.14 9.60 -19.01
N PRO A 19 1.88 9.64 -20.34
CA PRO A 19 2.80 10.22 -21.31
C PRO A 19 3.18 11.67 -21.03
N ASN A 20 2.25 12.47 -20.50
CA ASN A 20 2.51 13.86 -20.11
C ASN A 20 3.41 13.99 -18.86
N GLU A 21 3.55 12.93 -18.06
CA GLU A 21 4.46 12.87 -16.92
C GLU A 21 5.84 12.31 -17.31
N LYS A 22 5.89 11.38 -18.27
CA LYS A 22 7.11 10.70 -18.71
C LYS A 22 8.22 11.68 -19.13
N ARG A 23 7.89 12.81 -19.75
CA ARG A 23 8.85 13.85 -20.20
C ARG A 23 9.65 14.52 -19.08
N PHE A 24 9.24 14.37 -17.83
CA PHE A 24 9.95 14.95 -16.67
C PHE A 24 10.98 14.00 -16.07
N PHE A 25 10.97 12.72 -16.47
CA PHE A 25 11.95 11.75 -16.03
C PHE A 25 13.26 11.94 -16.80
N LEU A 26 14.38 11.76 -16.09
CA LEU A 26 15.73 11.95 -16.62
C LEU A 26 16.27 10.70 -17.34
N LYS A 27 15.62 9.55 -17.13
CA LYS A 27 15.96 8.26 -17.76
C LYS A 27 14.84 7.84 -18.69
N ASP A 28 15.19 7.37 -19.89
CA ASP A 28 14.21 6.82 -20.84
C ASP A 28 13.71 5.44 -20.40
N ASP A 29 14.61 4.63 -19.82
CA ASP A 29 14.31 3.32 -19.28
C ASP A 29 14.20 3.38 -17.75
N LEU A 30 13.01 3.07 -17.25
CA LEU A 30 12.67 3.01 -15.84
C LEU A 30 12.34 1.59 -15.38
N THR A 31 12.58 0.57 -16.21
CA THR A 31 12.15 -0.82 -15.96
C THR A 31 12.67 -1.34 -14.63
N ASP A 32 13.95 -1.15 -14.34
CA ASP A 32 14.56 -1.62 -13.09
C ASP A 32 14.00 -0.88 -11.86
N GLU A 33 13.77 0.42 -11.96
CA GLU A 33 13.24 1.20 -10.84
C GLU A 33 11.77 0.88 -10.61
N LEU A 34 10.98 0.71 -11.67
CA LEU A 34 9.60 0.25 -11.59
C LEU A 34 9.52 -1.14 -10.95
N LEU A 35 10.39 -2.07 -11.34
CA LEU A 35 10.44 -3.42 -10.75
C LEU A 35 10.74 -3.39 -9.25
N LYS A 36 11.64 -2.51 -8.81
CA LYS A 36 12.00 -2.34 -7.39
C LYS A 36 10.88 -1.70 -6.58
N MET A 37 10.29 -0.64 -7.11
CA MET A 37 9.40 0.24 -6.35
C MET A 37 7.92 -0.10 -6.45
N THR A 38 7.49 -0.84 -7.49
CA THR A 38 6.09 -1.21 -7.65
C THR A 38 5.77 -2.46 -6.85
N ASP A 39 4.64 -2.48 -6.17
CA ASP A 39 4.07 -3.64 -5.50
C ASP A 39 3.33 -4.50 -6.51
N LEU A 40 4.10 -5.08 -7.46
CA LEU A 40 3.55 -5.81 -8.59
C LEU A 40 2.54 -6.86 -8.15
N TYR A 41 1.39 -6.86 -8.81
CA TYR A 41 0.31 -7.84 -8.63
C TYR A 41 -0.45 -7.76 -7.30
N THR A 42 -0.26 -6.76 -6.45
CA THR A 42 -1.05 -6.64 -5.22
C THR A 42 -2.53 -6.45 -5.50
N ASP A 43 -2.89 -5.81 -6.59
CA ASP A 43 -4.27 -5.70 -7.09
C ASP A 43 -4.90 -7.06 -7.40
N GLU A 44 -4.11 -8.01 -7.94
CA GLU A 44 -4.59 -9.36 -8.20
C GLU A 44 -4.50 -10.25 -6.94
N LEU A 45 -3.43 -10.12 -6.13
CA LEU A 45 -3.23 -10.92 -4.92
C LEU A 45 -4.36 -10.72 -3.90
N PHE A 46 -4.82 -9.49 -3.75
CA PHE A 46 -5.87 -9.13 -2.81
C PHE A 46 -7.27 -9.15 -3.43
N ASP A 47 -7.42 -9.50 -4.72
CA ASP A 47 -8.74 -9.64 -5.34
C ASP A 47 -9.47 -10.87 -4.79
N CYS A 48 -10.41 -10.61 -3.89
CA CYS A 48 -11.27 -11.61 -3.26
C CYS A 48 -12.77 -11.23 -3.34
N GLY A 49 -13.11 -10.39 -4.32
CA GLY A 49 -14.49 -9.96 -4.57
C GLY A 49 -15.03 -8.98 -3.52
N ARG A 50 -14.15 -8.28 -2.80
CA ARG A 50 -14.49 -7.14 -1.93
C ARG A 50 -14.27 -5.83 -2.67
N ASP A 51 -14.86 -4.73 -2.15
CA ASP A 51 -14.61 -3.40 -2.70
C ASP A 51 -13.12 -3.08 -2.58
N MET A 52 -12.52 -2.66 -3.69
CA MET A 52 -11.10 -2.38 -3.80
C MET A 52 -10.87 -1.03 -4.47
N LEU A 53 -9.98 -0.22 -3.89
CA LEU A 53 -9.48 1.01 -4.49
C LEU A 53 -8.04 0.81 -4.94
N VAL A 54 -7.84 0.74 -6.25
CA VAL A 54 -6.50 0.62 -6.85
C VAL A 54 -6.06 1.97 -7.40
N PHE A 55 -4.88 2.44 -7.00
CA PHE A 55 -4.32 3.64 -7.59
C PHE A 55 -3.74 3.32 -8.98
N PRO A 56 -4.20 3.99 -10.06
CA PRO A 56 -3.90 3.55 -11.42
C PRO A 56 -2.57 4.06 -11.98
N VAL A 57 -1.81 4.84 -11.21
CA VAL A 57 -0.57 5.49 -11.66
C VAL A 57 0.60 5.03 -10.80
N SER A 58 1.79 4.89 -11.41
CA SER A 58 2.99 4.50 -10.68
C SER A 58 3.31 5.47 -9.53
N ARG A 59 3.72 4.92 -8.38
CA ARG A 59 4.22 5.70 -7.25
C ARG A 59 5.41 6.60 -7.62
N LEU A 60 6.16 6.27 -8.66
CA LEU A 60 7.23 7.14 -9.17
C LEU A 60 6.70 8.48 -9.69
N VAL A 61 5.43 8.55 -10.08
CA VAL A 61 4.75 9.80 -10.46
C VAL A 61 4.15 10.49 -9.25
N CYS A 62 3.37 9.74 -8.48
CA CYS A 62 2.70 10.22 -7.29
C CYS A 62 2.57 9.07 -6.29
N ASP A 63 3.13 9.23 -5.11
CA ASP A 63 2.94 8.28 -4.01
C ASP A 63 1.80 8.78 -3.12
N VAL A 64 0.66 8.09 -3.18
CA VAL A 64 -0.56 8.49 -2.46
C VAL A 64 -0.52 8.13 -0.97
N GLU A 65 0.52 7.45 -0.50
CA GLU A 65 0.73 7.11 0.90
C GLU A 65 1.77 7.99 1.61
N ARG A 66 2.25 9.00 0.92
CA ARG A 66 3.09 10.01 1.54
C ARG A 66 2.22 11.14 2.09
N PHE A 67 2.72 11.86 3.10
CA PHE A 67 2.08 13.10 3.49
C PHE A 67 2.05 14.09 2.31
N ARG A 68 0.94 14.83 2.21
CA ARG A 68 0.75 15.79 1.13
C ARG A 68 1.79 16.91 1.12
N ASP A 69 2.19 17.35 2.32
CA ASP A 69 3.28 18.32 2.50
C ASP A 69 4.60 17.62 2.74
N ASP A 70 5.63 18.00 1.98
CA ASP A 70 6.98 17.45 2.14
C ASP A 70 7.61 17.80 3.52
N ALA A 71 7.09 18.84 4.21
CA ALA A 71 7.54 19.20 5.54
C ALA A 71 7.15 18.16 6.60
N ASP A 72 6.03 17.45 6.36
CA ASP A 72 5.51 16.40 7.24
C ASP A 72 5.98 15.01 6.82
N GLU A 73 6.64 14.89 5.65
CA GLU A 73 7.01 13.61 5.03
C GLU A 73 8.52 13.30 5.20
N PRO A 74 8.89 12.37 6.09
CA PRO A 74 10.30 12.03 6.31
C PRO A 74 11.03 11.50 5.07
N MET A 75 10.31 10.85 4.15
CA MET A 75 10.91 10.33 2.92
C MET A 75 11.19 11.43 1.88
N SER A 76 10.67 12.65 2.07
CA SER A 76 10.96 13.79 1.21
C SER A 76 12.44 14.16 1.20
N GLU A 77 13.14 14.02 2.34
CA GLU A 77 14.59 14.25 2.45
C GLU A 77 15.40 13.29 1.56
N LYS A 78 14.88 12.08 1.34
CA LYS A 78 15.47 11.10 0.42
C LYS A 78 15.05 11.31 -1.04
N GLY A 79 14.23 12.33 -1.32
CA GLY A 79 13.66 12.59 -2.64
C GLY A 79 12.53 11.63 -3.03
N MET A 80 11.91 10.98 -2.04
CA MET A 80 10.83 10.00 -2.18
C MET A 80 9.57 10.42 -1.42
N GLY A 81 9.25 11.73 -1.41
CA GLY A 81 7.99 12.29 -0.92
C GLY A 81 6.83 12.00 -1.89
N LEU A 82 5.74 12.80 -1.81
CA LEU A 82 4.56 12.65 -2.68
C LEU A 82 4.93 12.53 -4.17
N ALA A 83 5.93 13.25 -4.64
CA ALA A 83 6.40 13.23 -6.03
C ALA A 83 7.90 12.90 -6.06
N TYR A 84 8.25 11.68 -6.39
CA TYR A 84 9.64 11.21 -6.35
C TYR A 84 10.55 12.03 -7.27
N THR A 85 11.71 12.43 -6.76
CA THR A 85 12.77 13.12 -7.48
C THR A 85 14.06 12.31 -7.56
N LYS A 86 14.16 11.25 -6.75
CA LYS A 86 15.28 10.30 -6.74
C LYS A 86 14.80 8.87 -6.89
N CYS A 87 15.66 8.02 -7.43
CA CYS A 87 15.50 6.58 -7.44
C CYS A 87 15.77 5.95 -6.05
N SER A 88 15.49 4.67 -5.92
CA SER A 88 15.74 3.87 -4.72
C SER A 88 17.23 3.82 -4.30
N ASP A 89 18.13 4.03 -5.23
CA ASP A 89 19.59 4.11 -5.00
C ASP A 89 20.10 5.55 -4.73
N GLY A 90 19.18 6.54 -4.66
CA GLY A 90 19.51 7.95 -4.45
C GLY A 90 19.93 8.72 -5.71
N THR A 91 20.03 8.07 -6.87
CA THR A 91 20.34 8.76 -8.14
C THR A 91 19.16 9.64 -8.59
N PRO A 92 19.40 10.72 -9.35
CA PRO A 92 18.33 11.57 -9.84
C PRO A 92 17.34 10.80 -10.72
N LEU A 93 16.05 10.91 -10.42
CA LEU A 93 14.94 10.31 -11.17
C LEU A 93 14.30 11.33 -12.11
N ARG A 94 13.94 12.49 -11.57
CA ARG A 94 13.34 13.60 -12.33
C ARG A 94 13.59 14.94 -11.64
N SER A 95 13.40 16.02 -12.41
CA SER A 95 13.39 17.39 -11.88
C SER A 95 12.03 18.03 -12.14
N ILE A 96 11.39 18.48 -11.08
CA ILE A 96 10.06 19.12 -11.14
C ILE A 96 10.06 20.41 -10.33
N SER A 97 9.35 21.43 -10.83
CA SER A 97 9.17 22.66 -10.09
C SER A 97 8.12 22.49 -8.97
N PRO A 98 8.07 23.41 -7.97
CA PRO A 98 7.01 23.40 -6.97
C PRO A 98 5.61 23.47 -7.58
N GLN A 99 5.43 24.23 -8.66
CA GLN A 99 4.16 24.34 -9.39
C GLN A 99 3.78 22.98 -10.03
N LYS A 100 4.76 22.27 -10.60
CA LYS A 100 4.51 20.94 -11.17
C LYS A 100 4.16 19.93 -10.07
N ARG A 101 4.86 19.96 -8.92
CA ARG A 101 4.52 19.15 -7.76
C ARG A 101 3.09 19.39 -7.28
N ALA A 102 2.69 20.66 -7.14
CA ALA A 102 1.33 21.02 -6.76
C ALA A 102 0.29 20.51 -7.77
N ALA A 103 0.57 20.58 -9.07
CA ALA A 103 -0.29 20.02 -10.11
C ALA A 103 -0.40 18.50 -10.05
N ILE A 104 0.68 17.78 -9.70
CA ILE A 104 0.67 16.33 -9.46
C ILE A 104 -0.20 16.01 -8.24
N ALA A 105 -0.02 16.74 -7.14
CA ALA A 105 -0.81 16.56 -5.92
C ALA A 105 -2.31 16.74 -6.22
N ALA A 106 -2.70 17.84 -6.82
CA ALA A 106 -4.11 18.13 -7.14
C ALA A 106 -4.74 17.10 -8.09
N LYS A 107 -3.95 16.61 -9.07
CA LYS A 107 -4.47 15.72 -10.11
C LYS A 107 -4.59 14.28 -9.66
N TYR A 108 -3.63 13.77 -8.88
CA TYR A 108 -3.51 12.35 -8.55
C TYR A 108 -3.77 12.08 -7.07
N TYR A 109 -3.07 12.79 -6.18
CA TYR A 109 -3.14 12.59 -4.74
C TYR A 109 -4.51 12.99 -4.17
N ASP A 110 -4.90 14.25 -4.36
CA ASP A 110 -6.15 14.78 -3.79
C ASP A 110 -7.36 13.98 -4.29
N ARG A 111 -7.39 13.64 -5.59
CA ARG A 111 -8.47 12.83 -6.18
C ARG A 111 -8.54 11.41 -5.62
N HIS A 112 -7.38 10.77 -5.39
CA HIS A 112 -7.34 9.44 -4.79
C HIS A 112 -7.87 9.46 -3.36
N HIS A 113 -7.43 10.44 -2.57
CA HIS A 113 -7.88 10.60 -1.17
C HIS A 113 -9.35 10.99 -1.05
N GLU A 114 -9.89 11.80 -1.97
CA GLU A 114 -11.33 12.06 -2.07
C GLU A 114 -12.11 10.74 -2.26
N VAL A 115 -11.70 9.92 -3.24
CA VAL A 115 -12.37 8.63 -3.51
C VAL A 115 -12.24 7.67 -2.32
N LEU A 116 -11.07 7.58 -1.71
CA LEU A 116 -10.85 6.74 -0.53
C LEU A 116 -11.77 7.15 0.62
N THR A 117 -11.86 8.45 0.90
CA THR A 117 -12.74 9.01 1.94
C THR A 117 -14.21 8.71 1.65
N ASP A 118 -14.65 8.91 0.41
CA ASP A 118 -16.03 8.62 0.00
C ASP A 118 -16.38 7.13 0.17
N MET A 119 -15.46 6.21 -0.20
CA MET A 119 -15.67 4.78 -0.03
C MET A 119 -15.73 4.39 1.45
N VAL A 120 -14.88 4.95 2.31
CA VAL A 120 -14.92 4.73 3.77
C VAL A 120 -16.25 5.24 4.34
N ASN A 121 -16.67 6.45 3.99
CA ASN A 121 -17.92 7.04 4.40
C ASN A 121 -19.14 6.20 3.97
N GLU A 122 -19.11 5.63 2.77
CA GLU A 122 -20.17 4.73 2.29
C GLU A 122 -20.23 3.44 3.12
N LYS A 123 -19.08 2.85 3.48
CA LYS A 123 -19.02 1.69 4.38
C LYS A 123 -19.63 2.00 5.75
N ILE A 124 -19.24 3.12 6.36
CA ILE A 124 -19.78 3.55 7.66
C ILE A 124 -21.29 3.73 7.56
N ARG A 125 -21.81 4.44 6.54
CA ARG A 125 -23.25 4.63 6.35
C ARG A 125 -24.02 3.34 6.16
N SER A 126 -23.46 2.39 5.42
CA SER A 126 -24.17 1.15 5.06
C SER A 126 -23.97 0.00 6.04
N ARG A 127 -22.90 0.02 6.85
CA ARG A 127 -22.48 -1.07 7.73
C ARG A 127 -22.22 -0.66 9.18
N GLY A 128 -22.17 0.65 9.47
CA GLY A 128 -21.79 1.18 10.77
C GLY A 128 -20.27 1.23 11.03
N SER A 129 -19.48 0.56 10.20
CA SER A 129 -18.01 0.52 10.33
C SER A 129 -17.33 0.29 9.00
N CYS A 130 -16.02 0.59 8.93
CA CYS A 130 -15.15 0.26 7.82
C CYS A 130 -13.85 -0.36 8.33
N VAL A 131 -13.38 -1.42 7.67
CA VAL A 131 -12.03 -1.96 7.87
C VAL A 131 -11.24 -1.79 6.60
N ILE A 132 -10.20 -0.98 6.66
CA ILE A 132 -9.27 -0.79 5.55
C ILE A 132 -8.18 -1.86 5.64
N ILE A 133 -8.02 -2.63 4.58
CA ILE A 133 -6.85 -3.48 4.37
C ILE A 133 -5.93 -2.73 3.41
N ASP A 134 -4.85 -2.23 3.96
CA ASP A 134 -3.82 -1.51 3.22
C ASP A 134 -2.84 -2.51 2.61
N ALA A 135 -2.96 -2.73 1.31
CA ALA A 135 -2.41 -3.89 0.61
C ALA A 135 -1.11 -3.58 -0.10
N HIS A 136 -0.02 -4.18 0.37
CA HIS A 136 1.34 -3.92 -0.09
C HIS A 136 2.16 -5.17 -0.35
N SER A 137 3.31 -4.96 -0.95
CA SER A 137 4.37 -5.96 -1.04
C SER A 137 5.76 -5.33 -0.98
N PHE A 138 6.73 -6.07 -0.49
CA PHE A 138 8.10 -5.60 -0.35
C PHE A 138 9.12 -6.58 -0.94
N PRO A 139 10.28 -6.07 -1.43
CA PRO A 139 11.31 -6.90 -2.00
C PRO A 139 11.99 -7.80 -0.95
N ALA A 140 12.40 -9.01 -1.36
CA ALA A 140 13.10 -9.97 -0.51
C ALA A 140 14.46 -9.47 -0.01
N VAL A 141 15.07 -8.54 -0.75
CA VAL A 141 16.33 -7.89 -0.40
C VAL A 141 16.04 -6.43 -0.05
N PRO A 142 16.56 -5.91 1.08
CA PRO A 142 16.36 -4.51 1.46
C PRO A 142 16.84 -3.56 0.36
N LEU A 143 16.08 -2.50 0.14
CA LEU A 143 16.52 -1.41 -0.73
C LEU A 143 17.56 -0.53 -0.01
N PRO A 144 18.43 0.19 -0.74
CA PRO A 144 19.55 0.94 -0.12
C PRO A 144 19.15 1.98 0.92
N TYR A 145 17.93 2.49 0.84
CA TYR A 145 17.43 3.48 1.81
C TYR A 145 16.79 2.85 3.07
N GLU A 146 16.57 1.53 3.10
CA GLU A 146 15.93 0.86 4.22
C GLU A 146 16.95 0.54 5.33
N ALA A 147 16.62 0.93 6.56
CA ALA A 147 17.46 0.65 7.73
C ALA A 147 17.26 -0.76 8.30
N CYS A 148 16.07 -1.36 8.11
CA CYS A 148 15.72 -2.67 8.63
C CYS A 148 16.04 -3.77 7.62
N SER A 149 16.87 -4.73 8.03
CA SER A 149 17.23 -5.89 7.20
C SER A 149 16.32 -7.11 7.41
N GLU A 150 15.38 -7.06 8.35
CA GLU A 150 14.43 -8.15 8.57
C GLU A 150 13.53 -8.35 7.35
N ARG A 151 13.36 -9.61 6.95
CA ARG A 151 12.53 -9.99 5.78
C ARG A 151 11.64 -11.18 6.12
N PRO A 152 10.58 -10.95 6.96
CA PRO A 152 9.57 -11.97 7.22
C PRO A 152 8.82 -12.32 5.92
N ASP A 153 7.93 -13.30 5.98
CA ASP A 153 7.05 -13.65 4.87
C ASP A 153 5.94 -12.61 4.72
N PHE A 154 5.39 -12.16 5.85
CA PHE A 154 4.43 -11.08 5.95
C PHE A 154 4.89 -10.06 6.99
N CYS A 155 4.61 -8.79 6.75
CA CYS A 155 4.71 -7.75 7.76
C CYS A 155 3.32 -7.12 7.96
N LEU A 156 2.87 -7.04 9.22
CA LEU A 156 1.64 -6.36 9.59
C LEU A 156 2.00 -5.00 10.16
N GLY A 157 1.59 -3.94 9.46
CA GLY A 157 1.71 -2.57 9.92
C GLY A 157 0.46 -2.15 10.69
N THR A 158 0.66 -1.44 11.78
CA THR A 158 -0.42 -1.06 12.70
C THR A 158 -0.35 0.40 13.09
N ASP A 159 -1.50 0.97 13.41
CA ASP A 159 -1.68 2.26 14.05
C ASP A 159 -2.28 2.05 15.45
N SER A 160 -1.85 2.84 16.44
CA SER A 160 -2.27 2.67 17.83
C SER A 160 -3.75 2.97 18.08
N PHE A 161 -4.38 3.80 17.22
CA PHE A 161 -5.79 4.17 17.33
C PHE A 161 -6.67 3.29 16.43
N HIS A 162 -6.23 3.07 15.18
CA HIS A 162 -7.04 2.44 14.13
C HIS A 162 -6.83 0.94 13.96
N THR A 163 -5.83 0.32 14.63
CA THR A 163 -5.64 -1.14 14.57
C THR A 163 -6.04 -1.80 15.89
N PRO A 164 -7.29 -2.24 16.06
CA PRO A 164 -7.70 -2.98 17.26
C PRO A 164 -6.85 -4.23 17.47
N HIS A 165 -6.54 -4.53 18.74
CA HIS A 165 -5.73 -5.70 19.07
C HIS A 165 -6.32 -7.01 18.53
N ALA A 166 -7.66 -7.14 18.51
CA ALA A 166 -8.33 -8.30 17.94
C ALA A 166 -8.05 -8.46 16.44
N LEU A 167 -8.07 -7.37 15.67
CA LEU A 167 -7.75 -7.37 14.23
C LEU A 167 -6.31 -7.85 13.98
N LEU A 168 -5.34 -7.27 14.68
CA LEU A 168 -3.94 -7.68 14.59
C LEU A 168 -3.76 -9.15 14.99
N HIS A 169 -4.42 -9.58 16.08
CA HIS A 169 -4.35 -10.96 16.56
C HIS A 169 -4.88 -11.94 15.51
N THR A 170 -6.07 -11.68 14.95
CA THR A 170 -6.67 -12.50 13.89
C THR A 170 -5.74 -12.66 12.71
N CYS A 171 -5.20 -11.54 12.18
CA CYS A 171 -4.27 -11.58 11.04
C CYS A 171 -3.01 -12.39 11.38
N SER A 172 -2.39 -12.11 12.52
CA SER A 172 -1.16 -12.78 12.94
C SER A 172 -1.34 -14.28 13.16
N GLN A 173 -2.45 -14.70 13.80
CA GLN A 173 -2.72 -16.11 14.08
C GLN A 173 -2.98 -16.91 12.80
N LEU A 174 -3.79 -16.39 11.86
CA LEU A 174 -4.05 -17.06 10.60
C LEU A 174 -2.76 -17.27 9.81
N LEU A 175 -1.98 -16.21 9.60
CA LEU A 175 -0.74 -16.28 8.83
C LEU A 175 0.29 -17.23 9.47
N LYS A 176 0.47 -17.16 10.79
CA LYS A 176 1.33 -18.10 11.53
C LYS A 176 0.81 -19.53 11.47
N GLY A 177 -0.50 -19.73 11.55
CA GLY A 177 -1.16 -21.03 11.40
C GLY A 177 -0.94 -21.67 10.03
N CYS A 178 -0.79 -20.84 8.99
CA CYS A 178 -0.38 -21.29 7.65
C CYS A 178 1.14 -21.53 7.51
N GLY A 179 1.93 -21.35 8.59
CA GLY A 179 3.36 -21.61 8.61
C GLY A 179 4.24 -20.42 8.19
N PHE A 180 3.68 -19.23 8.00
CA PHE A 180 4.44 -18.04 7.59
C PHE A 180 5.12 -17.34 8.77
N LYS A 181 6.28 -16.73 8.51
CA LYS A 181 6.95 -15.82 9.42
C LYS A 181 6.28 -14.43 9.34
N VAL A 182 5.76 -13.94 10.46
CA VAL A 182 5.05 -12.67 10.55
C VAL A 182 5.82 -11.68 11.40
N GLY A 183 6.21 -10.55 10.80
CA GLY A 183 6.71 -9.37 11.49
C GLY A 183 5.56 -8.43 11.85
N ILE A 184 5.70 -7.67 12.92
CA ILE A 184 4.75 -6.61 13.32
C ILE A 184 5.53 -5.30 13.37
N ASN A 185 5.12 -4.33 12.58
CA ASN A 185 5.78 -3.03 12.43
C ASN A 185 7.28 -3.11 12.07
N ARG A 186 7.70 -4.22 11.50
CA ARG A 186 9.07 -4.46 11.01
C ARG A 186 9.03 -5.40 9.81
N PRO A 187 9.60 -4.97 8.67
CA PRO A 187 10.38 -3.74 8.43
C PRO A 187 9.54 -2.47 8.26
N PHE A 188 8.22 -2.58 8.05
CA PHE A 188 7.32 -1.45 7.78
C PHE A 188 6.28 -1.31 8.89
N SER A 189 5.85 -0.07 9.17
CA SER A 189 4.90 0.27 10.23
C SER A 189 3.88 1.30 9.73
N GLY A 190 2.78 1.42 10.46
CA GLY A 190 1.67 2.29 10.07
C GLY A 190 0.66 1.57 9.19
N THR A 191 -0.36 2.30 8.79
CA THR A 191 -1.42 1.84 7.87
C THR A 191 -2.20 3.06 7.39
N MET A 192 -2.81 3.00 6.20
CA MET A 192 -3.57 4.11 5.63
C MET A 192 -4.90 4.30 6.33
N VAL A 193 -5.19 5.55 6.70
CA VAL A 193 -6.50 6.04 7.13
C VAL A 193 -6.74 7.41 6.52
N PRO A 194 -7.91 7.69 5.92
CA PRO A 194 -8.21 9.04 5.42
C PRO A 194 -8.12 10.09 6.52
N MET A 195 -7.56 11.26 6.20
CA MET A 195 -7.33 12.35 7.16
C MET A 195 -8.59 12.80 7.91
N GLU A 196 -9.78 12.69 7.28
CA GLU A 196 -11.07 13.01 7.90
C GLU A 196 -11.36 12.14 9.13
N HIS A 197 -10.91 10.88 9.12
CA HIS A 197 -11.15 9.90 10.18
C HIS A 197 -9.96 9.70 11.11
N LEU A 198 -8.77 10.19 10.71
CA LEU A 198 -7.52 9.91 11.41
C LEU A 198 -7.57 10.40 12.86
N TYR A 199 -7.32 9.51 13.82
CA TYR A 199 -7.33 9.71 15.27
C TYR A 199 -8.64 10.29 15.83
N SER A 200 -9.76 10.18 15.10
CA SER A 200 -11.04 10.78 15.49
C SER A 200 -12.23 9.83 15.40
N ASP A 201 -12.22 8.85 14.50
CA ASP A 201 -13.37 7.97 14.24
C ASP A 201 -13.03 6.50 14.55
N THR A 202 -13.62 5.99 15.64
CA THR A 202 -13.45 4.60 16.07
C THR A 202 -14.22 3.58 15.23
N ASN A 203 -15.07 4.03 14.30
CA ASN A 203 -15.76 3.15 13.35
C ASN A 203 -14.87 2.78 12.16
N VAL A 204 -13.70 3.41 12.04
CA VAL A 204 -12.69 3.09 11.01
C VAL A 204 -11.55 2.33 11.64
N SER A 205 -11.40 1.07 11.26
CA SER A 205 -10.22 0.26 11.58
C SER A 205 -9.34 0.12 10.34
N SER A 206 -8.04 -0.05 10.55
CA SER A 206 -7.09 -0.24 9.44
C SER A 206 -5.93 -1.15 9.86
N ILE A 207 -5.43 -1.94 8.91
CA ILE A 207 -4.22 -2.74 9.05
C ILE A 207 -3.49 -2.82 7.72
N MET A 208 -2.18 -2.57 7.72
CA MET A 208 -1.34 -2.78 6.55
C MET A 208 -0.90 -4.23 6.49
N ILE A 209 -1.00 -4.84 5.32
CA ILE A 209 -0.54 -6.20 5.03
C ILE A 209 0.49 -6.13 3.92
N GLU A 210 1.73 -6.32 4.32
CA GLU A 210 2.90 -6.34 3.44
C GLU A 210 3.30 -7.79 3.13
N VAL A 211 3.28 -8.16 1.86
CA VAL A 211 3.64 -9.51 1.39
C VAL A 211 5.06 -9.51 0.83
N ASN A 212 5.93 -10.37 1.34
CA ASN A 212 7.25 -10.53 0.76
C ASN A 212 7.14 -11.09 -0.67
N ARG A 213 7.65 -10.34 -1.64
CA ARG A 213 7.55 -10.66 -3.08
C ARG A 213 8.11 -12.04 -3.44
N ARG A 214 9.09 -12.57 -2.68
CA ARG A 214 9.64 -13.91 -2.90
C ARG A 214 8.60 -15.03 -2.80
N LEU A 215 7.47 -14.78 -2.13
CA LEU A 215 6.41 -15.77 -1.95
C LEU A 215 5.61 -16.01 -3.23
N TYR A 216 5.53 -15.03 -4.12
CA TYR A 216 4.61 -15.09 -5.25
C TYR A 216 5.22 -14.69 -6.60
N MET A 217 6.44 -14.09 -6.61
CA MET A 217 7.09 -13.68 -7.85
C MET A 217 8.61 -13.92 -7.82
N THR A 218 9.18 -14.03 -9.00
CA THR A 218 10.63 -14.13 -9.22
C THR A 218 11.28 -12.73 -9.16
N PRO A 219 12.62 -12.63 -8.97
CA PRO A 219 13.32 -11.34 -8.96
C PRO A 219 13.16 -10.51 -10.24
N ASP A 220 12.88 -11.15 -11.37
CA ASP A 220 12.63 -10.51 -12.67
C ASP A 220 11.14 -10.17 -12.91
N GLY A 221 10.29 -10.27 -11.87
CA GLY A 221 8.91 -9.81 -11.89
C GLY A 221 7.88 -10.80 -12.43
N ARG A 222 8.23 -12.08 -12.67
CA ARG A 222 7.25 -13.08 -13.15
C ARG A 222 6.56 -13.77 -11.98
N LYS A 223 5.27 -14.03 -12.10
CA LYS A 223 4.51 -14.85 -11.13
C LYS A 223 5.10 -16.25 -11.04
N THR A 224 5.12 -16.80 -9.83
CA THR A 224 5.49 -18.20 -9.56
C THR A 224 4.23 -19.06 -9.38
N ASP A 225 4.40 -20.38 -9.31
CA ASP A 225 3.31 -21.32 -9.02
C ASP A 225 2.66 -21.09 -7.65
N MET A 226 3.39 -20.43 -6.73
CA MET A 226 2.91 -20.06 -5.41
C MET A 226 1.94 -18.86 -5.43
N PHE A 227 1.86 -18.12 -6.53
CA PHE A 227 0.97 -16.93 -6.64
C PHE A 227 -0.46 -17.25 -6.22
N LEU A 228 -1.06 -18.29 -6.79
CA LEU A 228 -2.44 -18.69 -6.46
C LEU A 228 -2.59 -19.23 -5.02
N VAL A 229 -1.53 -19.78 -4.44
CA VAL A 229 -1.54 -20.21 -3.03
C VAL A 229 -1.60 -19.00 -2.11
N ILE A 230 -0.74 -17.99 -2.35
CA ILE A 230 -0.72 -16.75 -1.57
C ILE A 230 -2.04 -15.98 -1.74
N GLN A 231 -2.59 -15.90 -2.95
CA GLN A 231 -3.89 -15.28 -3.21
C GLN A 231 -5.01 -15.95 -2.35
N ARG A 232 -5.04 -17.28 -2.27
CA ARG A 232 -6.03 -18.00 -1.45
C ARG A 232 -5.84 -17.74 0.05
N VAL A 233 -4.60 -17.66 0.52
CA VAL A 233 -4.28 -17.31 1.91
C VAL A 233 -4.79 -15.91 2.25
N LEU A 234 -4.56 -14.95 1.35
CA LEU A 234 -5.03 -13.57 1.53
C LEU A 234 -6.57 -13.50 1.47
N ALA A 235 -7.22 -14.23 0.56
CA ALA A 235 -8.68 -14.31 0.52
C ALA A 235 -9.25 -14.85 1.82
N ALA A 236 -8.68 -15.93 2.37
CA ALA A 236 -9.09 -16.48 3.67
C ALA A 236 -8.84 -15.49 4.81
N LEU A 237 -7.73 -14.73 4.75
CA LEU A 237 -7.43 -13.69 5.73
C LEU A 237 -8.48 -12.58 5.71
N VAL A 238 -8.87 -12.10 4.52
CA VAL A 238 -9.92 -11.09 4.36
C VAL A 238 -11.26 -11.59 4.89
N GLU A 239 -11.61 -12.86 4.65
CA GLU A 239 -12.83 -13.46 5.21
C GLU A 239 -12.79 -13.52 6.74
N GLU A 240 -11.66 -13.86 7.36
CA GLU A 240 -11.54 -13.87 8.82
C GLU A 240 -11.61 -12.46 9.42
N ILE A 241 -10.99 -11.47 8.76
CA ILE A 241 -11.15 -10.05 9.14
C ILE A 241 -12.61 -9.65 9.12
N GLU A 242 -13.34 -9.98 8.04
CA GLU A 242 -14.76 -9.66 7.90
C GLU A 242 -15.64 -10.30 8.99
N ARG A 243 -15.32 -11.54 9.41
CA ARG A 243 -16.03 -12.22 10.50
C ARG A 243 -15.74 -11.63 11.87
N ALA A 244 -14.54 -11.09 12.06
CA ALA A 244 -14.10 -10.52 13.34
C ALA A 244 -14.63 -9.09 13.58
N VAL A 245 -15.17 -8.45 12.55
CA VAL A 245 -15.75 -7.09 12.65
C VAL A 245 -17.24 -7.21 12.92
N PRO A 246 -17.76 -6.56 13.98
CA PRO A 246 -19.17 -6.60 14.34
C PRO A 246 -20.10 -5.92 13.33
#